data_244ea437cab9768d919451fd9d101821
#
_entry.id   244ea437cab9768d919451fd9d101821
#
_cell.length_a   1.000
_cell.length_b   1.000
_cell.length_c   1.000
_cell.angle_alpha   90.00
_cell.angle_beta   90.00
_cell.angle_gamma   90.00
#
_symmetry.space_group_name_H-M   'P 1'
#
loop_
_entity.id
_entity.type
_entity.pdbx_description
1 polymer ?
#
loop_
_entity_poly.entity_id
_entity_poly.type
_entity_poly.pdbx_seq_one_letter_code
_entity_poly.pdbx_strand_id
1 'polypeptide(L)'
;MSNVGFRIFTFDIRNSKSEIKMTASDYTELASSRQALSPSRVPTRVTLTTPVRFLKGIGPSRSGCLERLGVQTVRDALLLVPRRYEDRRALLPIGRLRLGEFQTVAGRVKAVGAARTRRGVPYCEVMLEDDTGTLLARWYRQPYLTLTFRRGQRVILAGRVSPYPPREMVNPEHEIQEGADARYHTGRIVPIYPLTAGLTQRFLRRLLAELAREQAPGIPDPLPPAVRERHRLLPLPQAVQGLHLPNEMAEATAARHRLAFDEFFLFSLAILRQRATRTAEAGVAFQVPNALAERARALLPFRLTPAQARALEAIWNDMAQPRPMQRLLQGDVGCGKTIVAVLAALTAIGSGYQAAIMAPTEILAAQHAERARALAEPLGVPVVHLAGGITPSVRRQALDLLAGESPCLVVGTHALLQPDVVFGRLGFVVVDEQHRFGVLQRAGLQKKATHPDVLVMTATPIPRSLALVLYGDLDLCVIDELPPGRRPVATLWVQEAERPRIEAELRARLAQGERGYVVCPVVEESAAELKAAVQTADAYRRGPLGGFGVGLVHGR
;
A
#
# COMPACT_ATOMS: atom_id res chain seq x y z
N MET A 1 18.86 7.36 0.07
CA MET A 1 18.17 6.11 0.46
C MET A 1 16.94 6.48 1.23
N SER A 2 15.81 6.49 0.55
CA SER A 2 14.52 7.00 1.01
C SER A 2 13.84 6.01 1.95
N ASN A 3 13.42 6.51 3.11
CA ASN A 3 12.59 5.81 4.09
C ASN A 3 11.23 5.45 3.48
N VAL A 4 11.06 4.20 3.09
CA VAL A 4 9.73 3.63 2.85
C VAL A 4 9.13 3.31 4.21
N GLY A 5 8.31 4.20 4.72
CA GLY A 5 7.51 3.96 5.91
C GLY A 5 6.39 2.97 5.59
N PHE A 6 6.53 1.73 6.05
CA PHE A 6 5.43 0.76 6.06
C PHE A 6 4.36 1.27 7.05
N ARG A 7 3.25 1.79 6.53
CA ARG A 7 2.01 1.92 7.29
C ARG A 7 1.40 0.52 7.37
N ILE A 8 1.37 -0.04 8.56
CA ILE A 8 0.56 -1.23 8.87
C ILE A 8 -0.88 -0.75 8.84
N PHE A 9 -1.62 -1.14 7.80
CA PHE A 9 -3.06 -0.96 7.75
C PHE A 9 -3.67 -2.04 8.65
N THR A 10 -4.16 -1.65 9.81
CA THR A 10 -5.16 -2.43 10.53
C THR A 10 -6.46 -2.36 9.73
N PHE A 11 -6.75 -3.42 8.99
CA PHE A 11 -8.05 -3.57 8.32
C PHE A 11 -9.12 -3.79 9.38
N ASP A 12 -9.95 -2.79 9.61
CA ASP A 12 -11.17 -2.93 10.40
C ASP A 12 -12.22 -3.66 9.54
N ILE A 13 -12.38 -4.96 9.78
CA ILE A 13 -13.32 -5.85 9.09
C ILE A 13 -14.80 -5.43 9.34
N ARG A 14 -15.06 -4.38 10.13
CA ARG A 14 -16.41 -3.97 10.53
C ARG A 14 -17.20 -3.19 9.49
N ASN A 15 -16.65 -2.87 8.32
CA ASN A 15 -17.33 -2.02 7.33
C ASN A 15 -17.64 -2.67 5.98
N SER A 16 -17.61 -4.00 5.86
CA SER A 16 -18.25 -4.67 4.73
C SER A 16 -19.69 -5.05 5.11
N LYS A 17 -20.65 -4.21 4.76
CA LYS A 17 -22.07 -4.59 4.71
C LYS A 17 -22.28 -5.58 3.56
N SER A 18 -21.87 -6.81 3.75
CA SER A 18 -22.49 -7.96 3.10
C SER A 18 -23.52 -8.50 4.11
N GLU A 19 -24.79 -8.41 3.79
CA GLU A 19 -25.86 -9.00 4.56
C GLU A 19 -25.67 -10.52 4.63
N ILE A 20 -24.98 -10.97 5.66
CA ILE A 20 -25.13 -12.35 6.14
C ILE A 20 -26.48 -12.33 6.88
N LYS A 21 -27.49 -13.01 6.35
CA LYS A 21 -28.74 -13.28 7.06
C LYS A 21 -28.40 -14.19 8.25
N MET A 22 -28.05 -13.58 9.35
CA MET A 22 -28.06 -14.23 10.66
C MET A 22 -29.48 -14.27 11.17
N THR A 23 -29.90 -15.38 11.73
CA THR A 23 -31.24 -15.52 12.33
C THR A 23 -31.34 -14.71 13.62
N ALA A 24 -32.54 -14.36 14.04
CA ALA A 24 -32.78 -13.56 15.25
C ALA A 24 -32.16 -14.20 16.52
N SER A 25 -31.91 -15.52 16.52
CA SER A 25 -31.25 -16.26 17.60
C SER A 25 -29.77 -15.91 17.72
N ASP A 26 -29.05 -15.73 16.58
CA ASP A 26 -27.62 -15.40 16.59
C ASP A 26 -27.36 -13.97 17.08
N TYR A 27 -28.33 -13.07 16.90
CA TYR A 27 -28.26 -11.70 17.43
C TYR A 27 -28.46 -11.62 18.95
N THR A 28 -29.21 -12.55 19.53
CA THR A 28 -29.46 -12.56 20.98
C THR A 28 -28.23 -13.03 21.76
N GLU A 29 -27.46 -13.96 21.24
CA GLU A 29 -26.20 -14.41 21.85
C GLU A 29 -25.06 -13.35 21.73
N LEU A 30 -24.97 -12.63 20.61
CA LEU A 30 -24.03 -11.53 20.43
C LEU A 30 -24.44 -10.24 21.17
N ALA A 31 -25.72 -10.02 21.37
CA ALA A 31 -26.24 -8.87 22.13
C ALA A 31 -26.11 -9.06 23.64
N SER A 32 -26.23 -10.28 24.15
CA SER A 32 -26.00 -10.59 25.56
C SER A 32 -24.55 -10.46 26.00
N SER A 33 -23.58 -10.52 25.08
CA SER A 33 -22.18 -10.24 25.37
C SER A 33 -21.81 -8.73 25.36
N ARG A 34 -22.75 -7.85 24.99
CA ARG A 34 -22.65 -6.39 25.14
C ARG A 34 -23.30 -5.89 26.40
N GLN A 35 -23.09 -6.55 27.53
CA GLN A 35 -23.34 -5.90 28.80
C GLN A 35 -22.47 -4.66 28.93
N ALA A 36 -23.15 -3.50 29.00
CA ALA A 36 -22.54 -2.22 29.30
C ALA A 36 -21.66 -2.38 30.55
N LEU A 37 -20.34 -2.35 30.35
CA LEU A 37 -19.36 -2.34 31.44
C LEU A 37 -19.60 -1.06 32.24
N SER A 38 -20.20 -1.23 33.38
CA SER A 38 -20.27 -0.25 34.46
C SER A 38 -18.87 0.31 34.77
N PRO A 39 -18.67 1.62 35.01
CA PRO A 39 -17.36 2.26 35.00
C PRO A 39 -16.46 2.00 36.22
N SER A 40 -16.63 0.93 36.98
CA SER A 40 -15.90 0.78 38.25
C SER A 40 -15.62 -0.64 38.70
N ARG A 41 -14.92 -1.46 37.89
CA ARG A 41 -14.16 -2.60 38.45
C ARG A 41 -12.88 -2.78 37.66
N VAL A 42 -11.75 -2.46 38.28
CA VAL A 42 -10.43 -2.89 37.81
C VAL A 42 -10.45 -4.44 37.77
N PRO A 43 -10.16 -5.07 36.65
CA PRO A 43 -10.19 -6.53 36.57
C PRO A 43 -9.15 -7.11 37.56
N THR A 44 -9.56 -8.08 38.35
CA THR A 44 -8.73 -8.73 39.38
C THR A 44 -7.53 -9.48 38.75
N ARG A 45 -7.61 -9.81 37.45
CA ARG A 45 -6.53 -10.44 36.69
C ARG A 45 -6.47 -9.82 35.29
N VAL A 46 -5.26 -9.43 34.87
CA VAL A 46 -4.99 -8.93 33.53
C VAL A 46 -5.05 -10.10 32.53
N THR A 47 -5.82 -9.95 31.46
CA THR A 47 -5.94 -10.92 30.36
C THR A 47 -5.62 -10.23 29.02
N LEU A 48 -5.49 -11.00 27.95
CA LEU A 48 -5.21 -10.47 26.62
C LEU A 48 -6.27 -9.49 26.11
N THR A 49 -7.53 -9.66 26.54
CA THR A 49 -8.67 -8.80 26.18
C THR A 49 -8.84 -7.60 27.11
N THR A 50 -8.07 -7.51 28.19
CA THR A 50 -8.13 -6.38 29.14
C THR A 50 -7.80 -5.08 28.40
N PRO A 51 -8.67 -4.04 28.44
CA PRO A 51 -8.36 -2.74 27.88
C PRO A 51 -7.16 -2.09 28.58
N VAL A 52 -6.25 -1.48 27.81
CA VAL A 52 -5.00 -0.91 28.32
C VAL A 52 -5.21 0.18 29.37
N ARG A 53 -6.35 0.86 29.37
CA ARG A 53 -6.72 1.89 30.35
C ARG A 53 -6.80 1.36 31.79
N PHE A 54 -6.96 0.05 31.98
CA PHE A 54 -7.02 -0.57 33.31
C PHE A 54 -5.65 -1.05 33.81
N LEU A 55 -4.61 -0.89 32.99
CA LEU A 55 -3.24 -1.25 33.41
C LEU A 55 -2.66 -0.20 34.34
N LYS A 56 -1.87 -0.65 35.31
CA LYS A 56 -1.20 0.23 36.28
C LYS A 56 -0.32 1.27 35.57
N GLY A 57 -0.52 2.53 35.90
CA GLY A 57 0.24 3.65 35.33
C GLY A 57 -0.28 4.19 34.00
N ILE A 58 -1.43 3.71 33.52
CA ILE A 58 -2.11 4.23 32.32
C ILE A 58 -3.37 5.00 32.75
N GLY A 59 -3.22 6.33 32.82
CA GLY A 59 -4.37 7.24 33.01
C GLY A 59 -5.05 7.58 31.67
N PRO A 60 -6.15 8.37 31.69
CA PRO A 60 -6.93 8.71 30.49
C PRO A 60 -6.10 9.32 29.36
N SER A 61 -5.16 10.21 29.68
CA SER A 61 -4.29 10.85 28.69
C SER A 61 -3.40 9.84 27.96
N ARG A 62 -2.78 8.89 28.67
CA ARG A 62 -1.94 7.85 28.07
C ARG A 62 -2.76 6.82 27.31
N SER A 63 -3.96 6.47 27.79
CA SER A 63 -4.88 5.59 27.07
C SER A 63 -5.23 6.17 25.71
N GLY A 64 -5.62 7.45 25.64
CA GLY A 64 -5.90 8.11 24.37
C GLY A 64 -4.69 8.22 23.44
N CYS A 65 -3.46 8.29 24.00
CA CYS A 65 -2.24 8.23 23.20
C CYS A 65 -1.99 6.83 22.62
N LEU A 66 -2.24 5.76 23.38
CA LEU A 66 -2.12 4.36 22.94
C LEU A 66 -3.18 4.02 21.90
N GLU A 67 -4.42 4.49 22.06
CA GLU A 67 -5.49 4.32 21.09
C GLU A 67 -5.14 4.93 19.72
N ARG A 68 -4.46 6.08 19.68
CA ARG A 68 -3.94 6.66 18.43
C ARG A 68 -2.85 5.82 17.76
N LEU A 69 -2.19 4.93 18.51
CA LEU A 69 -1.28 3.91 17.97
C LEU A 69 -1.99 2.61 17.56
N GLY A 70 -3.32 2.54 17.70
CA GLY A 70 -4.09 1.32 17.46
C GLY A 70 -4.07 0.33 18.63
N VAL A 71 -3.57 0.73 19.81
CA VAL A 71 -3.43 -0.13 20.98
C VAL A 71 -4.58 0.12 21.94
N GLN A 72 -5.55 -0.79 21.97
CA GLN A 72 -6.75 -0.72 22.83
C GLN A 72 -6.72 -1.77 23.95
N THR A 73 -6.18 -2.96 23.66
CA THR A 73 -6.11 -4.10 24.58
C THR A 73 -4.67 -4.52 24.87
N VAL A 74 -4.49 -5.38 25.86
CA VAL A 74 -3.19 -6.02 26.15
C VAL A 74 -2.66 -6.79 24.95
N ARG A 75 -3.54 -7.47 24.21
CA ARG A 75 -3.16 -8.17 22.97
C ARG A 75 -2.57 -7.21 21.94
N ASP A 76 -3.22 -6.08 21.70
CA ASP A 76 -2.74 -5.08 20.73
C ASP A 76 -1.38 -4.53 21.17
N ALA A 77 -1.20 -4.31 22.48
CA ALA A 77 0.08 -3.88 23.04
C ALA A 77 1.19 -4.91 22.78
N LEU A 78 0.93 -6.20 23.01
CA LEU A 78 1.88 -7.28 22.78
C LEU A 78 2.23 -7.50 21.31
N LEU A 79 1.34 -7.12 20.40
CA LEU A 79 1.55 -7.19 18.95
C LEU A 79 2.09 -5.88 18.36
N LEU A 80 2.38 -4.86 19.17
CA LEU A 80 2.96 -3.60 18.71
C LEU A 80 4.41 -3.79 18.27
N VAL A 81 4.64 -3.83 16.97
CA VAL A 81 5.95 -4.08 16.37
C VAL A 81 6.87 -2.87 16.49
N PRO A 82 8.09 -3.01 17.03
CA PRO A 82 9.10 -1.95 17.02
C PRO A 82 9.49 -1.54 15.59
N ARG A 83 9.78 -0.26 15.36
CA ARG A 83 10.30 0.23 14.08
C ARG A 83 11.69 -0.30 13.77
N ARG A 84 12.56 -0.36 14.80
CA ARG A 84 13.93 -0.86 14.73
C ARG A 84 14.40 -1.27 16.12
N TYR A 85 15.59 -1.86 16.17
CA TYR A 85 16.28 -2.18 17.42
C TYR A 85 17.61 -1.45 17.48
N GLU A 86 18.06 -1.17 18.68
CA GLU A 86 19.38 -0.60 18.98
C GLU A 86 20.12 -1.53 19.93
N ASP A 87 21.33 -1.95 19.53
CA ASP A 87 22.18 -2.73 20.43
C ASP A 87 22.91 -1.78 21.39
N ARG A 88 22.51 -1.84 22.65
CA ARG A 88 23.08 -1.03 23.74
C ARG A 88 23.86 -1.88 24.74
N ARG A 89 24.30 -3.07 24.33
CA ARG A 89 25.10 -3.99 25.20
C ARG A 89 26.53 -3.52 25.35
N ALA A 90 27.12 -2.95 24.30
CA ALA A 90 28.46 -2.45 24.31
C ALA A 90 28.50 -1.01 24.88
N LEU A 91 28.94 -0.86 26.11
CA LEU A 91 29.29 0.43 26.70
C LEU A 91 30.71 0.78 26.26
N LEU A 92 30.85 1.83 25.49
CA LEU A 92 32.18 2.29 25.04
C LEU A 92 32.76 3.26 26.06
N PRO A 93 34.08 3.20 26.33
CA PRO A 93 34.78 4.25 27.05
C PRO A 93 34.70 5.58 26.26
N ILE A 94 34.58 6.69 26.97
CA ILE A 94 34.46 8.05 26.38
C ILE A 94 35.59 8.33 25.39
N GLY A 95 36.82 7.91 25.72
CA GLY A 95 37.99 8.07 24.87
C GLY A 95 37.94 7.31 23.55
N ARG A 96 37.14 6.25 23.45
CA ARG A 96 36.98 5.42 22.24
C ARG A 96 35.73 5.75 21.43
N LEU A 97 34.98 6.77 21.80
CA LEU A 97 33.80 7.21 21.04
C LEU A 97 34.22 7.70 19.65
N ARG A 98 33.55 7.23 18.61
CA ARG A 98 33.74 7.61 17.22
C ARG A 98 32.81 8.75 16.84
N LEU A 99 33.36 9.79 16.24
CA LEU A 99 32.59 10.95 15.80
C LEU A 99 31.60 10.55 14.67
N GLY A 100 30.40 11.10 14.73
CA GLY A 100 29.36 10.85 13.73
C GLY A 100 28.55 9.55 13.91
N GLU A 101 28.96 8.63 14.78
CA GLU A 101 28.28 7.35 15.01
C GLU A 101 27.28 7.44 16.18
N PHE A 102 26.25 6.57 16.14
CA PHE A 102 25.35 6.36 17.27
C PHE A 102 25.98 5.34 18.22
N GLN A 103 26.23 5.73 19.46
CA GLN A 103 26.96 4.92 20.44
C GLN A 103 26.37 5.07 21.84
N THR A 104 26.66 4.08 22.69
CA THR A 104 26.26 4.07 24.10
C THR A 104 27.48 4.17 24.98
N VAL A 105 27.42 5.07 25.96
CA VAL A 105 28.52 5.36 26.87
C VAL A 105 28.02 5.45 28.31
N ALA A 106 28.81 4.99 29.25
CA ALA A 106 28.59 5.19 30.69
C ALA A 106 29.63 6.11 31.24
N GLY A 107 29.21 7.05 32.11
CA GLY A 107 30.12 7.97 32.79
C GLY A 107 29.53 8.47 34.10
N ARG A 108 30.36 9.14 34.90
CA ARG A 108 29.92 9.87 36.10
C ARG A 108 29.66 11.34 35.76
N VAL A 109 28.59 11.90 36.30
CA VAL A 109 28.26 13.30 36.12
C VAL A 109 29.31 14.17 36.87
N LYS A 110 30.10 14.92 36.11
CA LYS A 110 31.09 15.86 36.61
C LYS A 110 30.46 17.22 36.94
N ALA A 111 29.64 17.71 36.03
CA ALA A 111 28.96 19.01 36.16
C ALA A 111 27.60 18.99 35.48
N VAL A 112 26.66 19.78 35.99
CA VAL A 112 25.32 20.00 35.43
C VAL A 112 25.09 21.51 35.39
N GLY A 113 24.57 22.00 34.25
CA GLY A 113 24.26 23.41 34.07
C GLY A 113 23.02 23.63 33.21
N ALA A 114 22.40 24.79 33.35
CA ALA A 114 21.39 25.28 32.44
C ALA A 114 21.92 26.54 31.74
N ALA A 115 21.69 26.62 30.41
CA ALA A 115 22.09 27.76 29.63
C ALA A 115 21.06 28.04 28.51
N ARG A 116 21.29 29.13 27.78
CA ARG A 116 20.51 29.49 26.60
C ARG A 116 21.43 29.67 25.41
N THR A 117 20.97 29.24 24.23
CA THR A 117 21.68 29.52 22.97
C THR A 117 21.64 31.03 22.67
N ARG A 118 22.46 31.50 21.73
CA ARG A 118 22.40 32.89 21.20
C ARG A 118 21.01 33.29 20.69
N ARG A 119 20.19 32.31 20.28
CA ARG A 119 18.79 32.52 19.85
C ARG A 119 17.77 32.34 20.98
N GLY A 120 18.20 32.33 22.26
CA GLY A 120 17.33 32.25 23.42
C GLY A 120 16.77 30.86 23.76
N VAL A 121 17.09 29.81 23.00
CA VAL A 121 16.58 28.44 23.27
C VAL A 121 17.22 27.89 24.54
N PRO A 122 16.44 27.55 25.59
CA PRO A 122 16.98 26.99 26.83
C PRO A 122 17.43 25.54 26.60
N TYR A 123 18.52 25.14 27.29
CA TYR A 123 19.01 23.76 27.28
C TYR A 123 19.63 23.39 28.65
N CYS A 124 19.61 22.08 28.93
CA CYS A 124 20.38 21.46 30.00
C CYS A 124 21.70 20.96 29.41
N GLU A 125 22.80 21.16 30.11
CA GLU A 125 24.12 20.67 29.77
C GLU A 125 24.65 19.80 30.90
N VAL A 126 25.15 18.63 30.57
CA VAL A 126 25.75 17.69 31.51
C VAL A 126 27.11 17.26 30.97
N MET A 127 28.14 17.44 31.79
CA MET A 127 29.46 16.91 31.52
C MET A 127 29.62 15.57 32.22
N LEU A 128 29.87 14.52 31.45
CA LEU A 128 30.22 13.20 31.95
C LEU A 128 31.71 12.97 31.86
N GLU A 129 32.25 12.19 32.80
CA GLU A 129 33.63 11.74 32.77
C GLU A 129 33.74 10.23 33.05
N ASP A 130 34.75 9.61 32.48
CA ASP A 130 35.27 8.31 32.87
C ASP A 130 36.81 8.37 32.90
N ASP A 131 37.47 7.24 33.14
CA ASP A 131 38.94 7.14 33.20
C ASP A 131 39.63 7.46 31.86
N THR A 132 38.87 7.59 30.76
CA THR A 132 39.39 7.77 29.40
C THR A 132 39.12 9.16 28.81
N GLY A 133 38.24 9.96 29.44
CA GLY A 133 37.95 11.28 28.92
C GLY A 133 36.67 11.93 29.45
N THR A 134 36.25 12.97 28.75
CA THR A 134 35.01 13.72 29.06
C THR A 134 34.09 13.79 27.83
N LEU A 135 32.79 13.77 28.09
CA LEU A 135 31.74 13.90 27.09
C LEU A 135 30.75 14.96 27.51
N LEU A 136 30.40 15.85 26.61
CA LEU A 136 29.37 16.86 26.80
C LEU A 136 28.03 16.36 26.25
N ALA A 137 26.96 16.44 27.05
CA ALA A 137 25.61 16.11 26.62
C ALA A 137 24.71 17.32 26.76
N ARG A 138 23.97 17.67 25.71
CA ARG A 138 23.04 18.81 25.68
C ARG A 138 21.64 18.41 25.31
N TRP A 139 20.65 18.84 26.11
CA TRP A 139 19.22 18.64 25.86
C TRP A 139 18.55 19.98 25.61
N TYR A 140 18.31 20.29 24.34
CA TYR A 140 17.64 21.54 23.96
C TYR A 140 16.14 21.47 24.26
N ARG A 141 15.59 22.60 24.74
CA ARG A 141 14.19 22.77 25.19
C ARG A 141 13.80 21.90 26.40
N GLN A 142 14.78 21.37 27.13
CA GLN A 142 14.57 20.51 28.31
C GLN A 142 15.39 20.99 29.52
N PRO A 143 15.30 22.27 29.95
CA PRO A 143 16.08 22.78 31.06
C PRO A 143 15.74 22.10 32.39
N TYR A 144 14.53 21.51 32.52
CA TYR A 144 14.10 20.78 33.71
C TYR A 144 14.98 19.56 34.03
N LEU A 145 15.73 19.04 33.08
CA LEU A 145 16.65 17.93 33.30
C LEU A 145 17.81 18.27 34.24
N THR A 146 18.10 19.55 34.49
CA THR A 146 19.07 19.94 35.50
C THR A 146 18.69 19.50 36.92
N LEU A 147 17.39 19.33 37.18
CA LEU A 147 16.89 18.82 38.46
C LEU A 147 16.99 17.29 38.56
N THR A 148 17.24 16.62 37.43
CA THR A 148 17.28 15.16 37.33
C THR A 148 18.67 14.61 37.57
N PHE A 149 19.71 15.32 37.12
CA PHE A 149 21.10 14.90 37.24
C PHE A 149 21.77 15.46 38.49
N ARG A 150 22.59 14.63 39.15
CA ARG A 150 23.37 15.00 40.32
C ARG A 150 24.85 14.68 40.10
N ARG A 151 25.73 15.56 40.59
CA ARG A 151 27.18 15.32 40.52
C ARG A 151 27.55 14.01 41.19
N GLY A 152 28.46 13.24 40.57
CA GLY A 152 28.90 11.92 41.03
C GLY A 152 27.99 10.76 40.63
N GLN A 153 26.79 11.06 40.13
CA GLN A 153 25.81 10.06 39.71
C GLN A 153 26.30 9.33 38.43
N ARG A 154 26.13 8.00 38.38
CA ARG A 154 26.46 7.22 37.19
C ARG A 154 25.31 7.24 36.19
N VAL A 155 25.60 7.67 34.96
CA VAL A 155 24.62 7.85 33.92
C VAL A 155 25.08 7.13 32.66
N ILE A 156 24.16 6.49 31.96
CA ILE A 156 24.38 5.96 30.63
C ILE A 156 23.69 6.88 29.62
N LEU A 157 24.42 7.24 28.58
CA LEU A 157 23.91 8.00 27.44
C LEU A 157 23.93 7.13 26.19
N ALA A 158 22.85 7.21 25.40
CA ALA A 158 22.78 6.61 24.07
C ALA A 158 22.39 7.69 23.07
N GLY A 159 23.26 7.94 22.09
CA GLY A 159 23.04 9.01 21.12
C GLY A 159 24.11 9.06 20.03
N ARG A 160 23.91 9.95 19.08
CA ARG A 160 24.90 10.21 18.04
C ARG A 160 25.94 11.17 18.59
N VAL A 161 27.21 10.78 18.50
CA VAL A 161 28.34 11.65 18.83
C VAL A 161 28.48 12.70 17.73
N SER A 162 28.70 13.98 18.10
CA SER A 162 28.94 15.06 17.15
C SER A 162 30.08 14.68 16.18
N PRO A 163 29.95 14.98 14.88
CA PRO A 163 31.03 14.73 13.92
C PRO A 163 32.24 15.68 14.11
N TYR A 164 32.09 16.71 14.94
CA TYR A 164 33.12 17.71 15.21
C TYR A 164 33.50 17.71 16.69
N PRO A 165 34.78 17.93 17.04
CA PRO A 165 35.21 18.13 18.43
C PRO A 165 34.64 19.44 19.00
N PRO A 166 34.41 19.52 20.33
CA PRO A 166 34.64 18.49 21.35
C PRO A 166 33.63 17.32 21.21
N ARG A 167 33.93 16.18 21.86
CA ARG A 167 32.96 15.07 21.94
C ARG A 167 31.68 15.54 22.63
N GLU A 168 30.62 15.57 21.84
CA GLU A 168 29.31 16.06 22.29
C GLU A 168 28.20 15.11 21.78
N MET A 169 27.15 14.93 22.59
CA MET A 169 25.90 14.32 22.20
C MET A 169 24.75 15.30 22.35
N VAL A 170 23.93 15.45 21.31
CA VAL A 170 22.76 16.33 21.31
C VAL A 170 21.49 15.51 21.52
N ASN A 171 20.71 15.87 22.55
CA ASN A 171 19.48 15.18 22.96
C ASN A 171 19.66 13.65 23.09
N PRO A 172 20.75 13.15 23.74
CA PRO A 172 20.89 11.72 23.91
C PRO A 172 19.78 11.16 24.78
N GLU A 173 19.40 9.90 24.58
CA GLU A 173 18.65 9.18 25.59
C GLU A 173 19.56 8.99 26.82
N HIS A 174 19.01 9.19 27.99
CA HIS A 174 19.76 9.08 29.24
C HIS A 174 19.11 8.10 30.19
N GLU A 175 19.93 7.43 30.99
CA GLU A 175 19.49 6.54 32.04
C GLU A 175 20.40 6.70 33.25
N ILE A 176 19.78 6.95 34.39
CA ILE A 176 20.46 7.00 35.67
C ILE A 176 20.53 5.55 36.19
N GLN A 177 21.74 5.09 36.54
CA GLN A 177 21.95 3.70 36.97
C GLN A 177 21.46 3.42 38.40
N GLU A 178 20.53 4.22 38.91
CA GLU A 178 19.93 4.06 40.25
C GLU A 178 18.45 3.71 40.07
N GLY A 179 18.02 2.52 40.54
CA GLY A 179 16.62 2.12 40.56
C GLY A 179 16.27 0.88 39.70
N ALA A 180 15.08 0.34 39.96
CA ALA A 180 14.60 -0.91 39.35
C ALA A 180 14.32 -0.83 37.81
N ASP A 181 14.24 0.37 37.25
CA ASP A 181 13.90 0.60 35.82
C ASP A 181 15.13 0.49 34.88
N ALA A 182 16.35 0.48 35.44
CA ALA A 182 17.62 0.42 34.68
C ALA A 182 17.68 -0.79 33.74
N ARG A 183 17.06 -1.91 34.13
CA ARG A 183 17.06 -3.18 33.39
C ARG A 183 16.32 -3.17 32.04
N TYR A 184 15.58 -2.11 31.68
CA TYR A 184 14.79 -2.08 30.44
C TYR A 184 15.40 -1.22 29.33
N HIS A 185 16.43 -0.43 29.62
CA HIS A 185 16.84 0.64 28.71
C HIS A 185 18.31 0.56 28.26
N THR A 186 19.16 -0.16 29.01
CA THR A 186 20.59 -0.25 28.74
C THR A 186 21.14 -1.64 29.04
N GLY A 187 22.36 -1.93 28.57
CA GLY A 187 23.00 -3.24 28.72
C GLY A 187 22.33 -4.36 27.93
N ARG A 188 21.49 -4.03 26.98
CA ARG A 188 20.72 -4.98 26.18
C ARG A 188 20.37 -4.40 24.81
N ILE A 189 19.82 -5.22 23.94
CA ILE A 189 19.16 -4.77 22.71
C ILE A 189 17.80 -4.18 23.10
N VAL A 190 17.55 -2.95 22.68
CA VAL A 190 16.32 -2.22 23.02
C VAL A 190 15.45 -1.97 21.80
N PRO A 191 14.15 -2.24 21.88
CA PRO A 191 13.20 -1.91 20.82
C PRO A 191 12.92 -0.40 20.80
N ILE A 192 12.75 0.15 19.59
CA ILE A 192 12.34 1.53 19.34
C ILE A 192 10.93 1.50 18.71
N TYR A 193 9.95 1.95 19.48
CA TYR A 193 8.54 1.92 19.07
C TYR A 193 8.12 3.16 18.30
N PRO A 194 7.04 3.09 17.51
CA PRO A 194 6.35 4.28 17.03
C PRO A 194 5.82 5.08 18.23
N LEU A 195 5.89 6.41 18.12
CA LEU A 195 5.41 7.33 19.17
C LEU A 195 4.32 8.24 18.65
N THR A 196 3.43 8.63 19.58
CA THR A 196 2.52 9.78 19.44
C THR A 196 2.86 10.83 20.48
N ALA A 197 2.42 12.07 20.26
CA ALA A 197 2.60 13.13 21.26
C ALA A 197 2.03 12.68 22.62
N GLY A 198 2.83 12.82 23.68
CA GLY A 198 2.48 12.41 25.05
C GLY A 198 2.97 11.02 25.47
N LEU A 199 3.58 10.22 24.56
CA LEU A 199 4.25 8.96 24.91
C LEU A 199 5.77 9.08 24.79
N THR A 200 6.49 8.34 25.65
CA THR A 200 7.96 8.24 25.59
C THR A 200 8.40 6.81 25.32
N GLN A 201 9.56 6.64 24.68
CA GLN A 201 10.18 5.32 24.48
C GLN A 201 10.35 4.57 25.81
N ARG A 202 10.76 5.29 26.85
CA ARG A 202 10.98 4.73 28.19
C ARG A 202 9.71 4.10 28.75
N PHE A 203 8.58 4.82 28.65
CA PHE A 203 7.29 4.32 29.10
C PHE A 203 6.85 3.07 28.32
N LEU A 204 6.93 3.11 26.98
CA LEU A 204 6.51 1.99 26.14
C LEU A 204 7.39 0.75 26.36
N ARG A 205 8.71 0.91 26.40
CA ARG A 205 9.63 -0.23 26.66
C ARG A 205 9.31 -0.91 27.99
N ARG A 206 9.10 -0.14 29.06
CA ARG A 206 8.76 -0.72 30.36
C ARG A 206 7.43 -1.46 30.30
N LEU A 207 6.38 -0.79 29.85
CA LEU A 207 5.04 -1.37 29.74
C LEU A 207 5.04 -2.67 28.94
N LEU A 208 5.59 -2.63 27.73
CA LEU A 208 5.57 -3.78 26.83
C LEU A 208 6.48 -4.92 27.29
N ALA A 209 7.61 -4.60 27.93
CA ALA A 209 8.47 -5.60 28.53
C ALA A 209 7.82 -6.32 29.72
N GLU A 210 7.10 -5.59 30.58
CA GLU A 210 6.35 -6.17 31.70
C GLU A 210 5.21 -7.07 31.16
N LEU A 211 4.41 -6.56 30.23
CA LEU A 211 3.34 -7.32 29.60
C LEU A 211 3.87 -8.58 28.88
N ALA A 212 4.97 -8.47 28.13
CA ALA A 212 5.55 -9.61 27.43
C ALA A 212 6.02 -10.71 28.39
N ARG A 213 6.61 -10.35 29.55
CA ARG A 213 7.00 -11.34 30.56
C ARG A 213 5.81 -12.06 31.18
N GLU A 214 4.77 -11.29 31.50
CA GLU A 214 3.62 -11.82 32.26
C GLU A 214 2.61 -12.52 31.38
N GLN A 215 2.33 -12.00 30.19
CA GLN A 215 1.20 -12.43 29.37
C GLN A 215 1.60 -13.25 28.14
N ALA A 216 2.84 -13.07 27.60
CA ALA A 216 3.24 -13.80 26.40
C ALA A 216 3.19 -15.33 26.55
N PRO A 217 3.58 -15.93 27.68
CA PRO A 217 3.51 -17.41 27.84
C PRO A 217 2.10 -17.98 27.68
N GLY A 218 1.06 -17.17 27.98
CA GLY A 218 -0.34 -17.57 27.88
C GLY A 218 -1.01 -17.27 26.53
N ILE A 219 -0.27 -16.76 25.54
CA ILE A 219 -0.84 -16.46 24.22
C ILE A 219 -1.05 -17.77 23.44
N PRO A 220 -2.28 -18.09 23.00
CA PRO A 220 -2.51 -19.25 22.15
C PRO A 220 -1.88 -19.03 20.78
N ASP A 221 -1.20 -20.04 20.25
CA ASP A 221 -0.63 -19.99 18.90
C ASP A 221 -1.68 -20.45 17.88
N PRO A 222 -2.11 -19.58 16.95
CA PRO A 222 -3.13 -19.92 15.97
C PRO A 222 -2.60 -20.79 14.82
N LEU A 223 -1.27 -20.87 14.62
CA LEU A 223 -0.70 -21.66 13.54
C LEU A 223 -0.56 -23.13 13.92
N PRO A 224 -0.99 -24.06 13.05
CA PRO A 224 -0.76 -25.48 13.24
C PRO A 224 0.75 -25.77 13.35
N PRO A 225 1.16 -26.75 14.20
CA PRO A 225 2.57 -27.12 14.36
C PRO A 225 3.28 -27.43 13.04
N ALA A 226 2.64 -28.19 12.14
CA ALA A 226 3.20 -28.54 10.84
C ALA A 226 3.52 -27.32 9.96
N VAL A 227 2.72 -26.24 10.03
CA VAL A 227 3.00 -24.98 9.31
C VAL A 227 4.22 -24.28 9.91
N ARG A 228 4.31 -24.23 11.24
CA ARG A 228 5.45 -23.62 11.94
C ARG A 228 6.77 -24.34 11.63
N GLU A 229 6.77 -25.65 11.68
CA GLU A 229 7.94 -26.49 11.36
C GLU A 229 8.39 -26.32 9.93
N ARG A 230 7.45 -26.44 8.97
CA ARG A 230 7.73 -26.27 7.53
C ARG A 230 8.39 -24.92 7.22
N HIS A 231 7.95 -23.85 7.87
CA HIS A 231 8.44 -22.49 7.64
C HIS A 231 9.47 -22.02 8.67
N ARG A 232 9.92 -22.89 9.58
CA ARG A 232 10.89 -22.61 10.64
C ARG A 232 10.53 -21.40 11.48
N LEU A 233 9.24 -21.29 11.87
CA LEU A 233 8.71 -20.16 12.62
C LEU A 233 8.77 -20.43 14.13
N LEU A 234 9.07 -19.36 14.89
CA LEU A 234 8.97 -19.42 16.34
C LEU A 234 7.51 -19.63 16.79
N PRO A 235 7.27 -20.34 17.92
CA PRO A 235 5.98 -20.26 18.61
C PRO A 235 5.61 -18.81 18.94
N LEU A 236 4.32 -18.45 18.84
CA LEU A 236 3.88 -17.06 19.05
C LEU A 236 4.30 -16.50 20.43
N PRO A 237 4.20 -17.23 21.55
CA PRO A 237 4.70 -16.76 22.84
C PRO A 237 6.18 -16.35 22.81
N GLN A 238 7.04 -17.17 22.19
CA GLN A 238 8.47 -16.88 22.06
C GLN A 238 8.73 -15.71 21.12
N ALA A 239 7.97 -15.59 20.02
CA ALA A 239 8.07 -14.47 19.10
C ALA A 239 7.71 -13.15 19.80
N VAL A 240 6.64 -13.11 20.60
CA VAL A 240 6.27 -11.92 21.37
C VAL A 240 7.33 -11.55 22.41
N GLN A 241 7.91 -12.51 23.08
CA GLN A 241 9.03 -12.24 24.01
C GLN A 241 10.25 -11.72 23.26
N GLY A 242 10.67 -12.35 22.16
CA GLY A 242 11.80 -11.90 21.33
C GLY A 242 11.57 -10.54 20.66
N LEU A 243 10.30 -10.17 20.42
CA LEU A 243 9.94 -8.85 19.89
C LEU A 243 10.24 -7.71 20.87
N HIS A 244 9.89 -7.91 22.15
CA HIS A 244 9.97 -6.86 23.19
C HIS A 244 11.21 -6.97 24.07
N LEU A 245 11.78 -8.16 24.19
CA LEU A 245 12.88 -8.48 25.10
C LEU A 245 13.97 -9.33 24.42
N PRO A 246 14.43 -8.97 23.22
CA PRO A 246 15.44 -9.79 22.53
C PRO A 246 16.76 -9.79 23.30
N ASN A 247 17.41 -10.96 23.39
CA ASN A 247 18.77 -11.09 23.88
C ASN A 247 19.76 -10.87 22.74
N GLU A 248 19.38 -11.28 21.51
CA GLU A 248 20.19 -11.14 20.31
C GLU A 248 19.37 -10.52 19.15
N MET A 249 20.05 -9.89 18.21
CA MET A 249 19.42 -9.32 17.01
C MET A 249 18.73 -10.37 16.15
N ALA A 250 19.25 -11.60 16.15
CA ALA A 250 18.66 -12.74 15.47
C ALA A 250 17.27 -13.11 16.02
N GLU A 251 17.09 -13.07 17.36
CA GLU A 251 15.78 -13.29 18.00
C GLU A 251 14.77 -12.22 17.58
N ALA A 252 15.17 -10.95 17.60
CA ALA A 252 14.31 -9.85 17.15
C ALA A 252 13.90 -10.00 15.69
N THR A 253 14.82 -10.44 14.83
CA THR A 253 14.55 -10.69 13.41
C THR A 253 13.60 -11.86 13.23
N ALA A 254 13.83 -12.98 13.91
CA ALA A 254 12.96 -14.16 13.86
C ALA A 254 11.55 -13.85 14.40
N ALA A 255 11.44 -13.07 15.47
CA ALA A 255 10.18 -12.61 16.03
C ALA A 255 9.39 -11.74 15.02
N ARG A 256 10.04 -10.79 14.38
CA ARG A 256 9.39 -9.97 13.32
C ARG A 256 8.97 -10.82 12.13
N HIS A 257 9.80 -11.75 11.71
CA HIS A 257 9.46 -12.68 10.62
C HIS A 257 8.22 -13.50 10.95
N ARG A 258 8.11 -14.01 12.19
CA ARG A 258 6.92 -14.73 12.64
C ARG A 258 5.65 -13.87 12.56
N LEU A 259 5.67 -12.66 13.11
CA LEU A 259 4.48 -11.78 13.07
C LEU A 259 4.11 -11.34 11.66
N ALA A 260 5.12 -11.06 10.82
CA ALA A 260 4.87 -10.76 9.41
C ALA A 260 4.23 -11.95 8.68
N PHE A 261 4.71 -13.18 8.97
CA PHE A 261 4.11 -14.39 8.42
C PHE A 261 2.65 -14.54 8.85
N ASP A 262 2.32 -14.31 10.11
CA ASP A 262 0.94 -14.41 10.63
C ASP A 262 0.01 -13.45 9.89
N GLU A 263 0.42 -12.18 9.71
CA GLU A 263 -0.35 -11.17 8.97
C GLU A 263 -0.61 -11.61 7.52
N PHE A 264 0.45 -12.02 6.80
CA PHE A 264 0.31 -12.47 5.42
C PHE A 264 -0.45 -13.79 5.27
N PHE A 265 -0.31 -14.70 6.23
CA PHE A 265 -1.04 -15.97 6.26
C PHE A 265 -2.54 -15.74 6.43
N LEU A 266 -2.94 -14.93 7.43
CA LEU A 266 -4.34 -14.60 7.66
C LEU A 266 -4.95 -13.83 6.49
N PHE A 267 -4.21 -12.89 5.92
CA PHE A 267 -4.61 -12.16 4.72
C PHE A 267 -4.82 -13.10 3.53
N SER A 268 -3.85 -14.00 3.27
CA SER A 268 -3.95 -14.99 2.19
C SER A 268 -5.12 -15.95 2.41
N LEU A 269 -5.35 -16.36 3.65
CA LEU A 269 -6.48 -17.24 3.99
C LEU A 269 -7.82 -16.55 3.75
N ALA A 270 -7.94 -15.27 4.10
CA ALA A 270 -9.15 -14.48 3.84
C ALA A 270 -9.43 -14.37 2.33
N ILE A 271 -8.41 -14.11 1.51
CA ILE A 271 -8.51 -14.08 0.04
C ILE A 271 -8.92 -15.44 -0.51
N LEU A 272 -8.27 -16.52 -0.08
CA LEU A 272 -8.59 -17.87 -0.56
C LEU A 272 -10.02 -18.28 -0.19
N ARG A 273 -10.47 -17.91 1.01
CA ARG A 273 -11.86 -18.14 1.45
C ARG A 273 -12.84 -17.39 0.55
N GLN A 274 -12.59 -16.11 0.28
CA GLN A 274 -13.42 -15.30 -0.60
C GLN A 274 -13.44 -15.88 -2.03
N ARG A 275 -12.28 -16.34 -2.52
CA ARG A 275 -12.17 -17.02 -3.83
C ARG A 275 -12.98 -18.31 -3.86
N ALA A 276 -12.86 -19.16 -2.82
CA ALA A 276 -13.61 -20.41 -2.72
C ALA A 276 -15.13 -20.19 -2.73
N THR A 277 -15.62 -19.17 -2.00
CA THR A 277 -17.04 -18.80 -1.98
C THR A 277 -17.52 -18.42 -3.39
N ARG A 278 -16.76 -17.60 -4.14
CA ARG A 278 -17.11 -17.21 -5.52
C ARG A 278 -17.01 -18.34 -6.52
N THR A 279 -16.02 -19.23 -6.37
CA THR A 279 -15.86 -20.39 -7.27
C THR A 279 -17.01 -21.37 -7.12
N ALA A 280 -17.75 -21.33 -6.01
CA ALA A 280 -18.96 -22.11 -5.81
C ALA A 280 -20.21 -21.50 -6.48
N GLU A 281 -20.13 -20.25 -6.97
CA GLU A 281 -21.22 -19.62 -7.72
C GLU A 281 -21.26 -20.15 -9.15
N ALA A 282 -22.47 -20.41 -9.67
CA ALA A 282 -22.64 -20.82 -11.05
C ALA A 282 -22.39 -19.64 -11.99
N GLY A 283 -21.52 -19.82 -12.97
CA GLY A 283 -21.21 -18.87 -14.04
C GLY A 283 -21.68 -19.36 -15.40
N VAL A 284 -21.39 -18.58 -16.42
CA VAL A 284 -21.67 -18.92 -17.82
C VAL A 284 -20.49 -19.70 -18.39
N ALA A 285 -20.71 -20.89 -18.91
CA ALA A 285 -19.73 -21.61 -19.74
C ALA A 285 -19.90 -21.17 -21.20
N PHE A 286 -18.93 -20.44 -21.71
CA PHE A 286 -18.93 -20.01 -23.13
C PHE A 286 -18.40 -21.11 -24.04
N GLN A 287 -18.84 -21.10 -25.30
CA GLN A 287 -18.26 -21.94 -26.33
C GLN A 287 -16.91 -21.39 -26.80
N VAL A 288 -15.82 -22.14 -26.59
CA VAL A 288 -14.47 -21.64 -26.80
C VAL A 288 -13.55 -22.68 -27.47
N PRO A 289 -12.81 -22.32 -28.52
CA PRO A 289 -13.03 -21.13 -29.36
C PRO A 289 -14.34 -21.26 -30.15
N ASN A 290 -14.93 -20.12 -30.53
CA ASN A 290 -16.10 -20.15 -31.43
C ASN A 290 -15.80 -19.51 -32.79
N ALA A 291 -16.68 -19.76 -33.75
CA ALA A 291 -16.48 -19.31 -35.12
C ALA A 291 -16.31 -17.78 -35.25
N LEU A 292 -16.98 -17.00 -34.41
CA LEU A 292 -16.87 -15.54 -34.39
C LEU A 292 -15.47 -15.07 -33.95
N ALA A 293 -14.95 -15.62 -32.86
CA ALA A 293 -13.63 -15.29 -32.36
C ALA A 293 -12.50 -15.70 -33.31
N GLU A 294 -12.62 -16.86 -33.96
CA GLU A 294 -11.65 -17.30 -34.96
C GLU A 294 -11.68 -16.43 -36.21
N ARG A 295 -12.88 -16.04 -36.70
CA ARG A 295 -13.01 -15.08 -37.79
C ARG A 295 -12.41 -13.73 -37.43
N ALA A 296 -12.66 -13.24 -36.23
CA ALA A 296 -12.06 -11.99 -35.73
C ALA A 296 -10.53 -12.07 -35.70
N ARG A 297 -9.98 -13.20 -35.24
CA ARG A 297 -8.54 -13.45 -35.22
C ARG A 297 -7.94 -13.46 -36.63
N ALA A 298 -8.65 -14.02 -37.61
CA ALA A 298 -8.22 -14.06 -39.00
C ALA A 298 -8.24 -12.68 -39.69
N LEU A 299 -9.06 -11.73 -39.20
CA LEU A 299 -9.12 -10.34 -39.69
C LEU A 299 -7.97 -9.46 -39.18
N LEU A 300 -7.18 -9.93 -38.20
CA LEU A 300 -6.07 -9.13 -37.69
C LEU A 300 -5.00 -8.95 -38.79
N PRO A 301 -4.49 -7.69 -38.99
CA PRO A 301 -3.43 -7.43 -39.97
C PRO A 301 -2.05 -7.92 -39.50
N PHE A 302 -1.99 -8.62 -38.39
CA PHE A 302 -0.76 -9.14 -37.76
C PHE A 302 -1.06 -10.47 -37.03
N ARG A 303 -0.02 -11.21 -36.73
CA ARG A 303 -0.12 -12.39 -35.86
C ARG A 303 0.02 -11.99 -34.40
N LEU A 304 -0.76 -12.62 -33.52
CA LEU A 304 -0.58 -12.46 -32.09
C LEU A 304 0.82 -12.92 -31.68
N THR A 305 1.45 -12.18 -30.73
CA THR A 305 2.70 -12.66 -30.14
C THR A 305 2.44 -13.92 -29.31
N PRO A 306 3.48 -14.75 -29.06
CA PRO A 306 3.34 -15.91 -28.19
C PRO A 306 2.74 -15.58 -26.82
N ALA A 307 3.11 -14.44 -26.21
CA ALA A 307 2.55 -14.01 -24.94
C ALA A 307 1.07 -13.60 -25.03
N GLN A 308 0.67 -12.91 -26.10
CA GLN A 308 -0.74 -12.59 -26.36
C GLN A 308 -1.59 -13.85 -26.59
N ALA A 309 -1.04 -14.81 -27.33
CA ALA A 309 -1.71 -16.08 -27.58
C ALA A 309 -1.90 -16.88 -26.28
N ARG A 310 -0.84 -17.03 -25.47
CA ARG A 310 -0.93 -17.67 -24.15
C ARG A 310 -1.95 -16.98 -23.24
N ALA A 311 -1.98 -15.64 -23.25
CA ALA A 311 -2.92 -14.87 -22.45
C ALA A 311 -4.37 -15.12 -22.89
N LEU A 312 -4.65 -15.10 -24.19
CA LEU A 312 -5.97 -15.37 -24.75
C LEU A 312 -6.42 -16.81 -24.45
N GLU A 313 -5.54 -17.78 -24.60
CA GLU A 313 -5.80 -19.17 -24.30
C GLU A 313 -6.14 -19.41 -22.82
N ALA A 314 -5.40 -18.76 -21.90
CA ALA A 314 -5.71 -18.81 -20.49
C ALA A 314 -7.08 -18.18 -20.16
N ILE A 315 -7.46 -17.08 -20.81
CA ILE A 315 -8.78 -16.46 -20.68
C ILE A 315 -9.85 -17.39 -21.22
N TRP A 316 -9.66 -17.97 -22.40
CA TRP A 316 -10.60 -18.91 -23.00
C TRP A 316 -10.82 -20.16 -22.15
N ASN A 317 -9.76 -20.71 -21.56
CA ASN A 317 -9.86 -21.86 -20.66
C ASN A 317 -10.72 -21.55 -19.44
N ASP A 318 -10.65 -20.33 -18.91
CA ASP A 318 -11.51 -19.92 -17.80
C ASP A 318 -12.96 -19.71 -18.28
N MET A 319 -13.16 -19.01 -19.42
CA MET A 319 -14.48 -18.75 -20.00
C MET A 319 -15.25 -20.04 -20.34
N ALA A 320 -14.56 -21.14 -20.62
CA ALA A 320 -15.17 -22.44 -20.85
C ALA A 320 -15.70 -23.13 -19.57
N GLN A 321 -15.35 -22.63 -18.40
CA GLN A 321 -15.77 -23.22 -17.13
C GLN A 321 -17.15 -22.70 -16.68
N PRO A 322 -17.98 -23.54 -16.01
CA PRO A 322 -19.28 -23.13 -15.50
C PRO A 322 -19.18 -22.31 -14.20
N ARG A 323 -18.19 -21.44 -14.11
CA ARG A 323 -17.93 -20.56 -12.96
C ARG A 323 -17.44 -19.21 -13.43
N PRO A 324 -17.74 -18.10 -12.72
CA PRO A 324 -17.33 -16.78 -13.13
C PRO A 324 -15.81 -16.64 -13.19
N MET A 325 -15.28 -16.23 -14.34
CA MET A 325 -13.87 -15.86 -14.46
C MET A 325 -13.61 -14.51 -13.75
N GLN A 326 -12.50 -14.42 -13.03
CA GLN A 326 -11.96 -13.16 -12.54
C GLN A 326 -10.46 -13.11 -12.77
N ARG A 327 -10.03 -12.40 -13.81
CA ARG A 327 -8.64 -12.41 -14.27
C ARG A 327 -8.07 -11.01 -14.42
N LEU A 328 -6.80 -10.85 -14.02
CA LEU A 328 -6.01 -9.65 -14.24
C LEU A 328 -5.05 -9.87 -15.42
N LEU A 329 -5.23 -9.09 -16.47
CA LEU A 329 -4.34 -9.04 -17.63
C LEU A 329 -3.36 -7.88 -17.45
N GLN A 330 -2.12 -8.20 -17.14
CA GLN A 330 -1.04 -7.25 -16.93
C GLN A 330 -0.11 -7.23 -18.14
N GLY A 331 0.36 -6.06 -18.52
CA GLY A 331 1.37 -5.90 -19.55
C GLY A 331 1.68 -4.44 -19.80
N ASP A 332 2.83 -4.15 -20.39
CA ASP A 332 3.27 -2.78 -20.66
C ASP A 332 2.34 -2.04 -21.63
N VAL A 333 2.44 -0.72 -21.69
CA VAL A 333 1.70 0.09 -22.66
C VAL A 333 2.06 -0.34 -24.08
N GLY A 334 1.04 -0.70 -24.86
CA GLY A 334 1.20 -1.13 -26.25
C GLY A 334 1.65 -2.59 -26.45
N CYS A 335 1.66 -3.44 -25.42
CA CYS A 335 1.85 -4.90 -25.58
C CYS A 335 0.62 -5.62 -26.18
N GLY A 336 -0.49 -4.89 -26.42
CA GLY A 336 -1.68 -5.42 -27.08
C GLY A 336 -2.76 -5.98 -26.16
N LYS A 337 -2.85 -5.57 -24.91
CA LYS A 337 -3.94 -5.98 -23.98
C LYS A 337 -5.33 -5.82 -24.59
N THR A 338 -5.58 -4.68 -25.24
CA THR A 338 -6.88 -4.37 -25.83
C THR A 338 -7.32 -5.39 -26.87
N ILE A 339 -6.39 -5.89 -27.71
CA ILE A 339 -6.76 -6.88 -28.72
C ILE A 339 -7.15 -8.22 -28.10
N VAL A 340 -6.44 -8.64 -27.06
CA VAL A 340 -6.77 -9.86 -26.30
C VAL A 340 -8.15 -9.71 -25.64
N ALA A 341 -8.44 -8.55 -25.05
CA ALA A 341 -9.74 -8.27 -24.43
C ALA A 341 -10.89 -8.24 -25.44
N VAL A 342 -10.69 -7.65 -26.63
CA VAL A 342 -11.72 -7.62 -27.69
C VAL A 342 -12.00 -9.02 -28.25
N LEU A 343 -10.95 -9.84 -28.44
CA LEU A 343 -11.14 -11.24 -28.88
C LEU A 343 -11.91 -12.07 -27.85
N ALA A 344 -11.62 -11.88 -26.54
CA ALA A 344 -12.37 -12.50 -25.46
C ALA A 344 -13.83 -12.00 -25.41
N ALA A 345 -14.07 -10.70 -25.61
CA ALA A 345 -15.42 -10.14 -25.69
C ALA A 345 -16.22 -10.72 -26.88
N LEU A 346 -15.59 -10.86 -28.04
CA LEU A 346 -16.21 -11.47 -29.21
C LEU A 346 -16.52 -12.97 -29.00
N THR A 347 -15.76 -13.65 -28.16
CA THR A 347 -16.07 -15.02 -27.74
C THR A 347 -17.38 -15.09 -26.96
N ALA A 348 -17.59 -14.19 -26.01
CA ALA A 348 -18.85 -14.11 -25.27
C ALA A 348 -20.03 -13.76 -26.20
N ILE A 349 -19.82 -12.82 -27.12
CA ILE A 349 -20.82 -12.38 -28.08
C ILE A 349 -21.19 -13.53 -29.02
N GLY A 350 -20.21 -14.28 -29.54
CA GLY A 350 -20.44 -15.45 -30.36
C GLY A 350 -21.14 -16.59 -29.63
N SER A 351 -21.18 -16.57 -28.31
CA SER A 351 -21.95 -17.47 -27.45
C SER A 351 -23.35 -16.92 -27.09
N GLY A 352 -23.76 -15.78 -27.69
CA GLY A 352 -25.09 -15.20 -27.52
C GLY A 352 -25.23 -14.25 -26.32
N TYR A 353 -24.13 -13.71 -25.78
CA TYR A 353 -24.13 -12.79 -24.66
C TYR A 353 -23.70 -11.38 -25.07
N GLN A 354 -24.00 -10.42 -24.24
CA GLN A 354 -23.48 -9.04 -24.31
C GLN A 354 -22.12 -8.95 -23.64
N ALA A 355 -21.24 -8.08 -24.15
CA ALA A 355 -19.96 -7.78 -23.54
C ALA A 355 -19.81 -6.27 -23.32
N ALA A 356 -19.15 -5.89 -22.20
CA ALA A 356 -18.91 -4.50 -21.83
C ALA A 356 -17.42 -4.22 -21.64
N ILE A 357 -16.93 -3.09 -22.18
CA ILE A 357 -15.58 -2.56 -21.93
C ILE A 357 -15.70 -1.21 -21.21
N MET A 358 -15.21 -1.13 -20.00
CA MET A 358 -15.20 0.09 -19.21
C MET A 358 -13.81 0.72 -19.20
N ALA A 359 -13.71 1.99 -19.65
CA ALA A 359 -12.49 2.76 -19.69
C ALA A 359 -12.54 3.95 -18.70
N PRO A 360 -11.40 4.42 -18.16
CA PRO A 360 -11.37 5.46 -17.13
C PRO A 360 -11.73 6.86 -17.65
N THR A 361 -11.53 7.12 -18.93
CA THR A 361 -11.80 8.42 -19.55
C THR A 361 -12.57 8.26 -20.87
N GLU A 362 -13.29 9.31 -21.27
CA GLU A 362 -14.04 9.32 -22.54
C GLU A 362 -13.14 9.15 -23.76
N ILE A 363 -11.93 9.72 -23.72
CA ILE A 363 -10.95 9.58 -24.80
C ILE A 363 -10.52 8.12 -24.97
N LEU A 364 -10.23 7.42 -23.87
CA LEU A 364 -9.87 6.01 -23.90
C LEU A 364 -11.05 5.13 -24.31
N ALA A 365 -12.27 5.46 -23.86
CA ALA A 365 -13.48 4.77 -24.30
C ALA A 365 -13.69 4.91 -25.80
N ALA A 366 -13.53 6.12 -26.36
CA ALA A 366 -13.61 6.37 -27.80
C ALA A 366 -12.55 5.57 -28.58
N GLN A 367 -11.30 5.53 -28.12
CA GLN A 367 -10.24 4.74 -28.74
C GLN A 367 -10.50 3.23 -28.68
N HIS A 368 -11.03 2.73 -27.55
CA HIS A 368 -11.43 1.32 -27.45
C HIS A 368 -12.61 1.01 -28.37
N ALA A 369 -13.61 1.89 -28.46
CA ALA A 369 -14.75 1.73 -29.34
C ALA A 369 -14.34 1.69 -30.82
N GLU A 370 -13.45 2.58 -31.25
CA GLU A 370 -12.92 2.61 -32.61
C GLU A 370 -12.18 1.32 -32.98
N ARG A 371 -11.27 0.87 -32.10
CA ARG A 371 -10.53 -0.39 -32.29
C ARG A 371 -11.44 -1.62 -32.30
N ALA A 372 -12.44 -1.60 -31.42
CA ALA A 372 -13.41 -2.69 -31.35
C ALA A 372 -14.30 -2.75 -32.63
N ARG A 373 -14.75 -1.59 -33.15
CA ARG A 373 -15.51 -1.50 -34.41
C ARG A 373 -14.75 -2.09 -35.59
N ALA A 374 -13.47 -1.76 -35.71
CA ALA A 374 -12.63 -2.28 -36.80
C ALA A 374 -12.62 -3.81 -36.89
N LEU A 375 -12.84 -4.51 -35.79
CA LEU A 375 -12.89 -5.98 -35.75
C LEU A 375 -14.31 -6.54 -35.70
N ALA A 376 -15.23 -5.88 -35.01
CA ALA A 376 -16.56 -6.41 -34.72
C ALA A 376 -17.58 -6.13 -35.84
N GLU A 377 -17.57 -4.91 -36.41
CA GLU A 377 -18.54 -4.52 -37.47
C GLU A 377 -18.43 -5.36 -38.76
N PRO A 378 -17.21 -5.70 -39.26
CA PRO A 378 -17.09 -6.61 -40.40
C PRO A 378 -17.67 -8.02 -40.16
N LEU A 379 -17.88 -8.37 -38.90
CA LEU A 379 -18.45 -9.62 -38.44
C LEU A 379 -19.95 -9.53 -38.15
N GLY A 380 -20.56 -8.35 -38.36
CA GLY A 380 -21.97 -8.09 -38.08
C GLY A 380 -22.30 -7.90 -36.60
N VAL A 381 -21.30 -7.62 -35.76
CA VAL A 381 -21.49 -7.37 -34.32
C VAL A 381 -21.66 -5.87 -34.04
N PRO A 382 -22.80 -5.43 -33.48
CA PRO A 382 -23.02 -4.04 -33.11
C PRO A 382 -22.06 -3.59 -32.03
N VAL A 383 -21.43 -2.38 -32.19
CA VAL A 383 -20.58 -1.76 -31.20
C VAL A 383 -21.20 -0.45 -30.71
N VAL A 384 -21.66 -0.44 -29.50
CA VAL A 384 -22.27 0.73 -28.83
C VAL A 384 -21.20 1.51 -28.08
N HIS A 385 -21.12 2.83 -28.32
CA HIS A 385 -20.27 3.73 -27.51
C HIS A 385 -21.15 4.58 -26.61
N LEU A 386 -21.11 4.32 -25.29
CA LEU A 386 -21.87 5.05 -24.29
C LEU A 386 -20.96 6.05 -23.55
N ALA A 387 -20.95 7.31 -24.00
CA ALA A 387 -20.13 8.39 -23.45
C ALA A 387 -21.00 9.56 -22.98
N GLY A 388 -20.41 10.48 -22.22
CA GLY A 388 -21.03 11.78 -21.97
C GLY A 388 -21.19 12.59 -23.25
N GLY A 389 -22.26 13.41 -23.34
CA GLY A 389 -22.47 14.31 -24.47
C GLY A 389 -23.10 13.70 -25.74
N ILE A 390 -23.48 12.42 -25.73
CA ILE A 390 -24.28 11.84 -26.83
C ILE A 390 -25.71 12.39 -26.81
N THR A 391 -26.33 12.51 -28.01
CA THR A 391 -27.71 13.01 -28.12
C THR A 391 -28.69 12.08 -27.41
N PRO A 392 -29.80 12.63 -26.84
CA PRO A 392 -30.80 11.81 -26.14
C PRO A 392 -31.41 10.69 -26.98
N SER A 393 -31.55 10.90 -28.29
CA SER A 393 -32.08 9.87 -29.21
C SER A 393 -31.12 8.71 -29.38
N VAL A 394 -29.81 8.98 -29.58
CA VAL A 394 -28.77 7.95 -29.71
C VAL A 394 -28.62 7.21 -28.39
N ARG A 395 -28.67 7.94 -27.25
CA ARG A 395 -28.65 7.30 -25.92
C ARG A 395 -29.81 6.33 -25.75
N ARG A 396 -31.03 6.73 -26.10
CA ARG A 396 -32.22 5.87 -25.98
C ARG A 396 -32.06 4.61 -26.81
N GLN A 397 -31.66 4.71 -28.08
CA GLN A 397 -31.41 3.56 -28.94
C GLN A 397 -30.37 2.61 -28.36
N ALA A 398 -29.29 3.16 -27.79
CA ALA A 398 -28.28 2.38 -27.11
C ALA A 398 -28.85 1.62 -25.89
N LEU A 399 -29.64 2.30 -25.06
CA LEU A 399 -30.27 1.71 -23.88
C LEU A 399 -31.27 0.61 -24.26
N ASP A 400 -32.09 0.84 -25.29
CA ASP A 400 -33.05 -0.14 -25.79
C ASP A 400 -32.33 -1.40 -26.34
N LEU A 401 -31.20 -1.23 -27.02
CA LEU A 401 -30.39 -2.36 -27.49
C LEU A 401 -29.78 -3.15 -26.33
N LEU A 402 -29.27 -2.46 -25.29
CA LEU A 402 -28.66 -3.10 -24.13
C LEU A 402 -29.69 -3.80 -23.24
N ALA A 403 -30.90 -3.25 -23.13
CA ALA A 403 -32.00 -3.88 -22.37
C ALA A 403 -32.52 -5.14 -23.04
N GLY A 404 -32.35 -5.26 -24.36
CA GLY A 404 -32.66 -6.48 -25.13
C GLY A 404 -31.63 -7.59 -24.88
N GLU A 405 -31.91 -8.79 -25.41
CA GLU A 405 -31.01 -9.94 -25.31
C GLU A 405 -30.04 -10.06 -26.50
N SER A 406 -30.07 -9.14 -27.45
CA SER A 406 -29.23 -9.17 -28.64
C SER A 406 -27.75 -9.05 -28.29
N PRO A 407 -26.89 -9.96 -28.78
CA PRO A 407 -25.46 -9.90 -28.53
C PRO A 407 -24.85 -8.62 -29.12
N CYS A 408 -24.15 -7.86 -28.30
CA CYS A 408 -23.47 -6.62 -28.70
C CYS A 408 -22.27 -6.33 -27.82
N LEU A 409 -21.38 -5.47 -28.31
CA LEU A 409 -20.27 -4.94 -27.53
C LEU A 409 -20.59 -3.50 -27.14
N VAL A 410 -20.59 -3.19 -25.85
CA VAL A 410 -20.68 -1.80 -25.38
C VAL A 410 -19.35 -1.34 -24.82
N VAL A 411 -18.96 -0.13 -25.20
CA VAL A 411 -17.76 0.54 -24.67
C VAL A 411 -18.19 1.86 -24.05
N GLY A 412 -17.73 2.14 -22.82
CA GLY A 412 -18.07 3.37 -22.14
C GLY A 412 -17.20 3.65 -20.92
N THR A 413 -17.57 4.69 -20.19
CA THR A 413 -16.93 5.06 -18.93
C THR A 413 -17.80 4.63 -17.74
N HIS A 414 -17.72 5.34 -16.61
CA HIS A 414 -18.64 5.19 -15.48
C HIS A 414 -20.14 5.36 -15.87
N ALA A 415 -20.43 5.87 -17.06
CA ALA A 415 -21.78 5.93 -17.61
C ALA A 415 -22.45 4.55 -17.68
N LEU A 416 -21.67 3.47 -17.85
CA LEU A 416 -22.17 2.09 -17.85
C LEU A 416 -22.72 1.65 -16.46
N LEU A 417 -22.37 2.37 -15.40
CA LEU A 417 -22.82 2.07 -14.04
C LEU A 417 -24.13 2.78 -13.66
N GLN A 418 -24.60 3.71 -14.47
CA GLN A 418 -25.81 4.49 -14.19
C GLN A 418 -27.03 3.57 -14.06
N PRO A 419 -27.98 3.88 -13.19
CA PRO A 419 -29.14 3.01 -12.92
C PRO A 419 -29.99 2.70 -14.15
N ASP A 420 -30.07 3.64 -15.11
CA ASP A 420 -30.82 3.53 -16.34
C ASP A 420 -30.20 2.59 -17.38
N VAL A 421 -28.92 2.24 -17.23
CA VAL A 421 -28.26 1.24 -18.08
C VAL A 421 -28.60 -0.17 -17.57
N VAL A 422 -29.45 -0.86 -18.25
CA VAL A 422 -29.86 -2.25 -17.96
C VAL A 422 -29.34 -3.15 -19.06
N PHE A 423 -28.82 -4.31 -18.69
CA PHE A 423 -28.35 -5.32 -19.63
C PHE A 423 -29.31 -6.51 -19.60
N GLY A 424 -29.77 -6.94 -20.79
CA GLY A 424 -30.62 -8.12 -20.91
C GLY A 424 -29.84 -9.43 -20.69
N ARG A 425 -28.59 -9.51 -21.20
CA ARG A 425 -27.79 -10.74 -21.13
C ARG A 425 -26.28 -10.48 -21.07
N LEU A 426 -25.82 -9.69 -20.08
CA LEU A 426 -24.38 -9.38 -19.93
C LEU A 426 -23.63 -10.60 -19.41
N GLY A 427 -22.65 -11.11 -20.19
CA GLY A 427 -21.85 -12.28 -19.84
C GLY A 427 -20.37 -11.98 -19.61
N PHE A 428 -19.84 -10.90 -20.20
CA PHE A 428 -18.40 -10.58 -20.12
C PHE A 428 -18.15 -9.09 -19.90
N VAL A 429 -17.25 -8.78 -18.98
CA VAL A 429 -16.90 -7.40 -18.58
C VAL A 429 -15.40 -7.21 -18.61
N VAL A 430 -14.95 -6.17 -19.29
CA VAL A 430 -13.56 -5.70 -19.29
C VAL A 430 -13.48 -4.38 -18.52
N VAL A 431 -12.53 -4.27 -17.60
CA VAL A 431 -12.22 -3.02 -16.86
C VAL A 431 -10.79 -2.60 -17.15
N ASP A 432 -10.61 -1.48 -17.85
CA ASP A 432 -9.28 -0.96 -18.18
C ASP A 432 -8.77 0.01 -17.11
N GLU A 433 -7.45 -0.05 -16.80
CA GLU A 433 -6.75 0.82 -15.84
C GLU A 433 -7.45 0.92 -14.46
N GLN A 434 -7.67 -0.22 -13.86
CA GLN A 434 -8.45 -0.38 -12.61
C GLN A 434 -8.04 0.55 -11.46
N HIS A 435 -6.76 0.97 -11.36
CA HIS A 435 -6.29 1.83 -10.28
C HIS A 435 -6.98 3.21 -10.23
N ARG A 436 -7.64 3.62 -11.33
CA ARG A 436 -8.47 4.82 -11.44
C ARG A 436 -9.94 4.59 -11.03
N PHE A 437 -10.35 3.33 -10.84
CA PHE A 437 -11.70 2.97 -10.41
C PHE A 437 -11.68 2.46 -8.95
N GLY A 438 -12.62 2.93 -8.13
CA GLY A 438 -12.81 2.40 -6.78
C GLY A 438 -13.35 0.95 -6.80
N VAL A 439 -13.08 0.18 -5.73
CA VAL A 439 -13.58 -1.20 -5.55
C VAL A 439 -15.12 -1.28 -5.71
N LEU A 440 -15.84 -0.23 -5.30
CA LEU A 440 -17.30 -0.12 -5.40
C LEU A 440 -17.81 -0.05 -6.84
N GLN A 441 -17.02 0.48 -7.78
CA GLN A 441 -17.43 0.62 -9.19
C GLN A 441 -17.39 -0.71 -9.93
N ARG A 442 -16.39 -1.58 -9.64
CA ARG A 442 -16.38 -2.96 -10.14
C ARG A 442 -17.60 -3.74 -9.68
N ALA A 443 -17.88 -3.68 -8.37
CA ALA A 443 -19.05 -4.32 -7.80
C ALA A 443 -20.36 -3.81 -8.41
N GLY A 444 -20.39 -2.55 -8.86
CA GLY A 444 -21.55 -1.94 -9.54
C GLY A 444 -21.86 -2.59 -10.88
N LEU A 445 -20.85 -2.86 -11.72
CA LEU A 445 -21.06 -3.47 -13.03
C LEU A 445 -21.36 -4.99 -12.91
N GLN A 446 -20.70 -5.67 -11.97
CA GLN A 446 -20.99 -7.07 -11.65
C GLN A 446 -22.44 -7.29 -11.17
N LYS A 447 -23.01 -6.32 -10.43
CA LYS A 447 -24.42 -6.39 -9.98
C LYS A 447 -25.46 -6.20 -11.10
N LYS A 448 -25.04 -5.76 -12.29
CA LYS A 448 -25.92 -5.58 -13.46
C LYS A 448 -26.14 -6.87 -14.25
N ALA A 449 -25.49 -7.96 -13.87
CA ALA A 449 -25.62 -9.27 -14.46
C ALA A 449 -25.55 -10.37 -13.40
N THR A 450 -26.00 -11.56 -13.75
CA THR A 450 -25.87 -12.73 -12.88
C THR A 450 -24.51 -13.36 -13.10
N HIS A 451 -23.51 -13.00 -12.29
CA HIS A 451 -22.15 -13.54 -12.26
C HIS A 451 -21.41 -13.52 -13.63
N PRO A 452 -21.18 -12.32 -14.23
CA PRO A 452 -20.45 -12.23 -15.49
C PRO A 452 -18.97 -12.53 -15.29
N ASP A 453 -18.29 -12.98 -16.36
CA ASP A 453 -16.84 -13.06 -16.42
C ASP A 453 -16.22 -11.65 -16.40
N VAL A 454 -15.16 -11.46 -15.64
CA VAL A 454 -14.50 -10.17 -15.48
C VAL A 454 -13.01 -10.25 -15.81
N LEU A 455 -12.62 -9.46 -16.80
CA LEU A 455 -11.23 -9.25 -17.19
C LEU A 455 -10.80 -7.83 -16.78
N VAL A 456 -9.85 -7.73 -15.88
CA VAL A 456 -9.25 -6.46 -15.48
C VAL A 456 -7.95 -6.26 -16.24
N MET A 457 -7.72 -5.08 -16.81
CA MET A 457 -6.46 -4.75 -17.49
C MET A 457 -5.68 -3.69 -16.72
N THR A 458 -4.36 -3.81 -16.70
CA THR A 458 -3.45 -2.78 -16.17
C THR A 458 -2.17 -2.67 -16.98
N ALA A 459 -1.68 -1.43 -17.16
CA ALA A 459 -0.37 -1.16 -17.77
C ALA A 459 0.73 -1.04 -16.72
N THR A 460 0.39 -0.85 -15.43
CA THR A 460 1.41 -0.73 -14.38
C THR A 460 2.01 -2.11 -14.08
N PRO A 461 3.34 -2.27 -14.18
CA PRO A 461 4.00 -3.49 -13.74
C PRO A 461 3.91 -3.58 -12.22
N ILE A 462 2.97 -4.39 -11.71
CA ILE A 462 2.81 -4.63 -10.29
C ILE A 462 3.64 -5.88 -9.96
N PRO A 463 4.61 -5.81 -9.03
CA PRO A 463 5.33 -7.00 -8.59
C PRO A 463 4.36 -8.10 -8.16
N ARG A 464 4.64 -9.36 -8.54
CA ARG A 464 3.74 -10.49 -8.30
C ARG A 464 3.27 -10.61 -6.85
N SER A 465 4.17 -10.33 -5.90
CA SER A 465 3.85 -10.30 -4.47
C SER A 465 2.84 -9.21 -4.10
N LEU A 466 2.97 -8.03 -4.70
CA LEU A 466 2.05 -6.91 -4.48
C LEU A 466 0.72 -7.12 -5.22
N ALA A 467 0.76 -7.74 -6.41
CA ALA A 467 -0.45 -8.14 -7.13
C ALA A 467 -1.29 -9.13 -6.33
N LEU A 468 -0.66 -10.10 -5.66
CA LEU A 468 -1.32 -11.02 -4.72
C LEU A 468 -1.98 -10.29 -3.54
N VAL A 469 -1.37 -9.23 -3.04
CA VAL A 469 -1.92 -8.43 -1.93
C VAL A 469 -3.08 -7.54 -2.37
N LEU A 470 -2.95 -6.88 -3.53
CA LEU A 470 -3.94 -5.93 -4.03
C LEU A 470 -5.09 -6.58 -4.81
N TYR A 471 -4.81 -7.69 -5.47
CA TYR A 471 -5.69 -8.37 -6.42
C TYR A 471 -5.69 -9.89 -6.23
N GLY A 472 -5.43 -10.36 -5.01
CA GLY A 472 -5.29 -11.80 -4.73
C GLY A 472 -6.55 -12.64 -5.00
N ASP A 473 -7.63 -11.95 -5.29
CA ASP A 473 -8.88 -12.53 -5.76
C ASP A 473 -8.92 -12.75 -7.29
N LEU A 474 -7.96 -12.22 -8.05
CA LEU A 474 -7.89 -12.36 -9.52
C LEU A 474 -6.80 -13.35 -9.93
N ASP A 475 -7.06 -14.13 -10.98
CA ASP A 475 -6.05 -14.94 -11.64
C ASP A 475 -5.16 -14.06 -12.52
N LEU A 476 -3.84 -14.13 -12.33
CA LEU A 476 -2.89 -13.27 -13.02
C LEU A 476 -2.52 -13.86 -14.39
N CYS A 477 -2.58 -13.02 -15.43
CA CYS A 477 -2.06 -13.26 -16.76
C CYS A 477 -1.15 -12.11 -17.18
N VAL A 478 0.05 -12.40 -17.68
CA VAL A 478 1.05 -11.39 -18.03
C VAL A 478 1.39 -11.49 -19.51
N ILE A 479 1.34 -10.35 -20.22
CA ILE A 479 1.91 -10.18 -21.55
C ILE A 479 3.27 -9.52 -21.37
N ASP A 480 4.32 -10.32 -21.44
CA ASP A 480 5.72 -9.95 -21.18
C ASP A 480 6.52 -9.67 -22.48
N GLU A 481 5.84 -9.63 -23.61
CA GLU A 481 6.42 -9.36 -24.92
C GLU A 481 5.80 -8.10 -25.54
N LEU A 482 6.62 -7.35 -26.27
CA LEU A 482 6.15 -6.27 -27.15
C LEU A 482 5.92 -6.78 -28.58
N PRO A 483 4.92 -6.26 -29.30
CA PRO A 483 4.70 -6.60 -30.71
C PRO A 483 5.94 -6.31 -31.56
N PRO A 484 6.17 -7.09 -32.64
CA PRO A 484 7.26 -6.87 -33.59
C PRO A 484 7.25 -5.43 -34.13
N GLY A 485 8.44 -4.85 -34.32
CA GLY A 485 8.62 -3.49 -34.85
C GLY A 485 8.60 -2.38 -33.80
N ARG A 486 8.27 -2.65 -32.55
CA ARG A 486 8.37 -1.66 -31.46
C ARG A 486 9.80 -1.57 -30.95
N ARG A 487 10.39 -0.38 -31.05
CA ARG A 487 11.72 -0.11 -30.50
C ARG A 487 11.65 0.11 -28.99
N PRO A 488 12.66 -0.35 -28.23
CA PRO A 488 12.77 -0.02 -26.81
C PRO A 488 12.81 1.50 -26.61
N VAL A 489 12.16 1.99 -25.56
CA VAL A 489 12.21 3.41 -25.18
C VAL A 489 13.51 3.64 -24.40
N ALA A 490 14.36 4.58 -24.87
CA ALA A 490 15.51 5.04 -24.12
C ALA A 490 15.07 6.10 -23.10
N THR A 491 15.31 5.84 -21.83
CA THR A 491 15.05 6.79 -20.73
C THR A 491 16.37 7.35 -20.23
N LEU A 492 16.52 8.68 -20.32
CA LEU A 492 17.70 9.39 -19.84
C LEU A 492 17.30 10.22 -18.61
N TRP A 493 18.05 10.04 -17.51
CA TRP A 493 17.97 10.94 -16.38
C TRP A 493 19.09 11.97 -16.51
N VAL A 494 18.73 13.26 -16.53
CA VAL A 494 19.67 14.37 -16.74
C VAL A 494 19.49 15.43 -15.66
N GLN A 495 20.56 16.19 -15.39
CA GLN A 495 20.51 17.33 -14.47
C GLN A 495 20.06 18.59 -15.21
N GLU A 496 19.58 19.61 -14.47
CA GLU A 496 19.12 20.88 -15.05
C GLU A 496 20.17 21.57 -15.92
N ALA A 497 21.45 21.42 -15.61
CA ALA A 497 22.55 21.96 -16.42
C ALA A 497 22.62 21.36 -17.84
N GLU A 498 22.07 20.17 -18.07
CA GLU A 498 22.03 19.49 -19.37
C GLU A 498 20.77 19.80 -20.18
N ARG A 499 19.86 20.60 -19.64
CA ARG A 499 18.60 20.99 -20.29
C ARG A 499 18.80 21.56 -21.70
N PRO A 500 19.77 22.46 -21.97
CA PRO A 500 20.00 22.97 -23.33
C PRO A 500 20.32 21.88 -24.35
N ARG A 501 21.03 20.83 -23.93
CA ARG A 501 21.34 19.66 -24.77
C ARG A 501 20.07 18.88 -25.14
N ILE A 502 19.19 18.63 -24.15
CA ILE A 502 17.92 17.94 -24.40
C ILE A 502 16.99 18.76 -25.29
N GLU A 503 16.96 20.08 -25.11
CA GLU A 503 16.17 20.98 -25.96
C GLU A 503 16.71 20.99 -27.42
N ALA A 504 18.01 20.92 -27.61
CA ALA A 504 18.61 20.79 -28.94
C ALA A 504 18.26 19.43 -29.60
N GLU A 505 18.31 18.34 -28.86
CA GLU A 505 17.90 17.01 -29.35
C GLU A 505 16.39 17.00 -29.69
N LEU A 506 15.53 17.56 -28.83
CA LEU A 506 14.11 17.70 -29.09
C LEU A 506 13.84 18.47 -30.39
N ARG A 507 14.53 19.59 -30.62
CA ARG A 507 14.44 20.32 -31.89
C ARG A 507 14.82 19.47 -33.10
N ALA A 508 15.92 18.72 -33.00
CA ALA A 508 16.36 17.86 -34.10
C ALA A 508 15.30 16.79 -34.46
N ARG A 509 14.65 16.20 -33.46
CA ARG A 509 13.58 15.21 -33.66
C ARG A 509 12.30 15.84 -34.22
N LEU A 510 11.91 17.01 -33.70
CA LEU A 510 10.76 17.77 -34.21
C LEU A 510 10.96 18.19 -35.69
N ALA A 511 12.18 18.55 -36.08
CA ALA A 511 12.53 18.83 -37.48
C ALA A 511 12.40 17.60 -38.39
N GLN A 512 12.49 16.38 -37.87
CA GLN A 512 12.23 15.13 -38.57
C GLN A 512 10.73 14.76 -38.61
N GLY A 513 9.84 15.64 -38.12
CA GLY A 513 8.40 15.39 -38.09
C GLY A 513 7.91 14.59 -36.88
N GLU A 514 8.79 14.30 -35.90
CA GLU A 514 8.39 13.64 -34.66
C GLU A 514 7.57 14.60 -33.76
N ARG A 515 6.88 14.05 -32.78
CA ARG A 515 6.08 14.81 -31.80
C ARG A 515 6.71 14.67 -30.41
N GLY A 516 6.72 15.76 -29.62
CA GLY A 516 7.24 15.80 -28.27
C GLY A 516 6.18 16.22 -27.25
N TYR A 517 6.27 15.67 -26.03
CA TYR A 517 5.48 16.09 -24.89
C TYR A 517 6.41 16.59 -23.79
N VAL A 518 6.15 17.79 -23.29
CA VAL A 518 6.80 18.35 -22.11
C VAL A 518 5.80 18.27 -20.96
N VAL A 519 6.09 17.42 -19.96
CA VAL A 519 5.22 17.23 -18.80
C VAL A 519 5.76 18.07 -17.64
N CYS A 520 4.96 19.04 -17.19
CA CYS A 520 5.27 19.83 -16.00
C CYS A 520 4.60 19.16 -14.78
N PRO A 521 5.37 18.81 -13.71
CA PRO A 521 4.78 18.25 -12.50
C PRO A 521 3.91 19.31 -11.81
N VAL A 522 2.66 18.93 -11.48
CA VAL A 522 1.76 19.72 -10.64
C VAL A 522 1.80 19.07 -9.25
N VAL A 523 2.27 19.80 -8.22
CA VAL A 523 2.42 19.27 -6.86
C VAL A 523 1.14 19.47 -6.04
N GLU A 524 0.36 20.53 -6.34
CA GLU A 524 -0.96 20.83 -5.77
C GLU A 524 -1.80 21.61 -6.79
N GLU A 525 -3.13 21.51 -6.74
CA GLU A 525 -4.07 22.25 -7.63
C GLU A 525 -4.14 23.74 -7.28
N SER A 526 -3.04 24.46 -7.39
CA SER A 526 -2.98 25.91 -7.13
C SER A 526 -2.95 26.75 -8.40
N ALA A 527 -3.50 27.97 -8.33
CA ALA A 527 -3.48 28.92 -9.45
C ALA A 527 -2.04 29.34 -9.85
N ALA A 528 -1.05 29.17 -8.96
CA ALA A 528 0.36 29.44 -9.22
C ALA A 528 0.99 28.43 -10.18
N GLU A 529 0.55 27.17 -10.15
CA GLU A 529 1.10 26.06 -10.95
C GLU A 529 0.56 26.06 -12.39
N LEU A 530 -0.69 26.46 -12.56
CA LEU A 530 -1.23 26.72 -13.89
C LEU A 530 -0.43 27.83 -14.59
N LYS A 531 -0.03 28.87 -13.85
CA LYS A 531 0.88 29.92 -14.35
C LYS A 531 2.24 29.33 -14.75
N ALA A 532 2.79 28.36 -14.01
CA ALA A 532 4.06 27.72 -14.35
C ALA A 532 3.99 26.93 -15.66
N ALA A 533 2.93 26.15 -15.90
CA ALA A 533 2.72 25.43 -17.16
C ALA A 533 2.53 26.39 -18.34
N VAL A 534 1.74 27.46 -18.17
CA VAL A 534 1.55 28.52 -19.18
C VAL A 534 2.88 29.22 -19.47
N GLN A 535 3.62 29.61 -18.43
CA GLN A 535 4.93 30.26 -18.58
C GLN A 535 5.93 29.36 -19.29
N THR A 536 5.94 28.07 -18.98
CA THR A 536 6.81 27.09 -19.66
C THR A 536 6.43 26.95 -21.13
N ALA A 537 5.15 26.84 -21.46
CA ALA A 537 4.69 26.78 -22.84
C ALA A 537 5.06 28.04 -23.62
N ASP A 538 4.91 29.22 -23.01
CA ASP A 538 5.28 30.51 -23.63
C ASP A 538 6.81 30.65 -23.77
N ALA A 539 7.60 30.17 -22.82
CA ALA A 539 9.05 30.14 -22.93
C ALA A 539 9.51 29.26 -24.11
N TYR A 540 8.90 28.10 -24.31
CA TYR A 540 9.19 27.24 -25.45
C TYR A 540 8.75 27.86 -26.79
N ARG A 541 7.60 28.55 -26.85
CA ARG A 541 7.13 29.27 -28.06
C ARG A 541 8.07 30.38 -28.47
N ARG A 542 8.57 31.18 -27.51
CA ARG A 542 9.46 32.31 -27.75
C ARG A 542 10.93 31.94 -27.85
N GLY A 543 11.29 30.78 -27.36
CA GLY A 543 12.68 30.32 -27.22
C GLY A 543 13.01 29.11 -28.11
N PRO A 544 13.46 28.01 -27.51
CA PRO A 544 14.06 26.91 -28.26
C PRO A 544 13.14 26.22 -29.27
N LEU A 545 11.82 26.32 -29.15
CA LEU A 545 10.85 25.69 -30.05
C LEU A 545 10.02 26.69 -30.86
N GLY A 546 10.45 27.97 -30.99
CA GLY A 546 9.71 29.03 -31.67
C GLY A 546 9.40 28.81 -33.15
N GLY A 547 10.03 27.82 -33.80
CA GLY A 547 9.73 27.43 -35.19
C GLY A 547 8.75 26.27 -35.33
N PHE A 548 8.20 25.73 -34.20
CA PHE A 548 7.31 24.57 -34.17
C PHE A 548 5.96 24.91 -33.54
N GLY A 549 4.94 24.13 -33.84
CA GLY A 549 3.64 24.23 -33.20
C GLY A 549 3.67 23.79 -31.74
N VAL A 550 3.52 24.70 -30.78
CA VAL A 550 3.49 24.40 -29.34
C VAL A 550 2.06 24.54 -28.83
N GLY A 551 1.42 23.44 -28.49
CA GLY A 551 0.12 23.36 -27.81
C GLY A 551 0.28 23.27 -26.28
N LEU A 552 -0.71 23.79 -25.54
CA LEU A 552 -0.81 23.63 -24.09
C LEU A 552 -2.09 22.85 -23.76
N VAL A 553 -1.97 21.80 -22.96
CA VAL A 553 -3.10 21.02 -22.45
C VAL A 553 -2.99 20.95 -20.93
N HIS A 554 -4.06 21.28 -20.23
CA HIS A 554 -4.19 21.17 -18.78
C HIS A 554 -5.62 20.78 -18.41
N GLY A 555 -5.85 20.38 -17.16
CA GLY A 555 -7.12 19.82 -16.68
C GLY A 555 -8.26 20.82 -16.46
N ARG A 556 -8.16 22.07 -16.98
CA ARG A 556 -9.24 23.08 -16.95
C ARG A 556 -9.54 23.57 -18.35
#